data_8b13e59558e93bf3416efb948ae1f5e1
#
_entry.id   8b13e59558e93bf3416efb948ae1f5e1
#
_cell.length_a   1.000
_cell.length_b   1.000
_cell.length_c   1.000
_cell.angle_alpha   90.00
_cell.angle_beta   90.00
_cell.angle_gamma   90.00
#
_symmetry.space_group_name_H-M   'P 1'
#
loop_
_entity.id
_entity.type
_entity.pdbx_description
1 polymer ?
#
loop_
_entity_poly.entity_id
_entity_poly.type
_entity_poly.pdbx_seq_one_letter_code
_entity_poly.pdbx_strand_id
1 'polypeptide(L)'
;MKAHKTITYEYKNAPIPGGGYVTGLLYHPKQPGILYARTDIGGVYRYEYEKKCWKSLIDSVSMADISETFPIACALDEKKPERLYIMSGINGQGYGKFSISENYGETFIHKKIPVTVHGNLCGRGTGYRLVVDKKDENTLYFASQLDGLWKTTDRGDTWERLPLEENYMTCVW
;
A
#
# COMPACT_ATOMS: atom_id res chain seq x y z
N MET A 1 32.95 7.78 29.30
CA MET A 1 32.76 7.31 27.91
C MET A 1 31.57 6.38 27.89
N LYS A 2 30.53 6.64 27.07
CA LYS A 2 29.43 5.67 26.88
C LYS A 2 29.96 4.54 25.99
N ALA A 3 29.88 3.31 26.45
CA ALA A 3 30.25 2.14 25.68
C ALA A 3 29.34 2.07 24.43
N HIS A 4 29.93 2.05 23.25
CA HIS A 4 29.19 1.80 22.02
C HIS A 4 28.73 0.33 22.01
N LYS A 5 27.41 0.12 21.96
CA LYS A 5 26.85 -1.23 21.83
C LYS A 5 27.07 -1.68 20.39
N THR A 6 27.90 -2.70 20.18
CA THR A 6 28.06 -3.33 18.89
C THR A 6 26.81 -4.18 18.61
N ILE A 7 26.16 -3.95 17.48
CA ILE A 7 25.01 -4.75 17.01
C ILE A 7 25.51 -5.59 15.84
N THR A 8 25.36 -6.91 15.96
CA THR A 8 25.65 -7.83 14.87
C THR A 8 24.38 -8.04 14.06
N TYR A 9 24.47 -7.89 12.75
CA TYR A 9 23.38 -8.14 11.80
C TYR A 9 23.62 -9.46 11.08
N GLU A 10 22.59 -10.25 10.95
CA GLU A 10 22.54 -11.43 10.10
C GLU A 10 21.62 -11.15 8.91
N TYR A 11 22.13 -11.36 7.70
CA TYR A 11 21.35 -11.17 6.47
C TYR A 11 20.87 -12.53 5.97
N LYS A 12 19.58 -12.64 5.72
CA LYS A 12 18.94 -13.84 5.16
C LYS A 12 18.03 -13.44 4.00
N ASN A 13 17.90 -14.33 3.04
CA ASN A 13 16.89 -14.19 2.00
C ASN A 13 15.49 -14.27 2.61
N ALA A 14 14.60 -13.36 2.18
CA ALA A 14 13.18 -13.42 2.49
C ALA A 14 12.45 -13.87 1.21
N PRO A 15 12.24 -15.17 1.00
CA PRO A 15 11.61 -15.67 -0.22
C PRO A 15 10.16 -15.18 -0.29
N ILE A 16 9.86 -14.37 -1.30
CA ILE A 16 8.51 -13.96 -1.67
C ILE A 16 8.06 -14.87 -2.80
N PRO A 17 6.96 -15.64 -2.64
CA PRO A 17 6.46 -16.53 -3.67
C PRO A 17 5.71 -15.74 -4.75
N GLY A 18 6.41 -15.11 -5.66
CA GLY A 18 5.81 -14.30 -6.72
C GLY A 18 6.81 -13.43 -7.43
N GLY A 19 6.33 -12.69 -8.42
CA GLY A 19 7.14 -11.78 -9.22
C GLY A 19 7.09 -10.34 -8.72
N GLY A 20 7.92 -9.52 -9.33
CA GLY A 20 7.95 -8.08 -9.12
C GLY A 20 9.08 -7.60 -8.22
N TYR A 21 9.35 -6.31 -8.34
CA TYR A 21 10.31 -5.61 -7.50
C TYR A 21 9.62 -5.14 -6.21
N VAL A 22 10.19 -5.45 -5.05
CA VAL A 22 9.65 -4.98 -3.76
C VAL A 22 9.83 -3.47 -3.66
N THR A 23 8.75 -2.74 -3.71
CA THR A 23 8.71 -1.27 -3.73
C THR A 23 8.49 -0.66 -2.34
N GLY A 24 8.10 -1.46 -1.35
CA GLY A 24 7.92 -0.99 0.01
C GLY A 24 7.63 -2.10 1.00
N LEU A 25 8.03 -1.85 2.24
CA LEU A 25 7.69 -2.66 3.41
C LEU A 25 6.89 -1.78 4.38
N LEU A 26 5.79 -2.30 4.90
CA LEU A 26 4.92 -1.62 5.85
C LEU A 26 4.86 -2.41 7.15
N TYR A 27 5.40 -1.84 8.21
CA TYR A 27 5.22 -2.33 9.58
C TYR A 27 4.08 -1.57 10.24
N HIS A 28 3.25 -2.30 10.99
CA HIS A 28 2.25 -1.62 11.81
C HIS A 28 2.93 -0.87 12.96
N PRO A 29 2.68 0.46 13.13
CA PRO A 29 3.46 1.27 14.06
C PRO A 29 3.22 0.94 15.53
N LYS A 30 2.07 0.36 15.87
CA LYS A 30 1.67 0.07 17.27
C LYS A 30 1.50 -1.41 17.56
N GLN A 31 1.30 -2.26 16.53
CA GLN A 31 1.07 -3.69 16.71
C GLN A 31 2.25 -4.47 16.14
N PRO A 32 3.16 -5.00 16.96
CA PRO A 32 4.23 -5.88 16.51
C PRO A 32 3.69 -7.12 15.80
N GLY A 33 4.46 -7.65 14.86
CA GLY A 33 4.10 -8.87 14.13
C GLY A 33 3.22 -8.64 12.89
N ILE A 34 2.88 -7.40 12.56
CA ILE A 34 2.17 -7.08 11.32
C ILE A 34 3.14 -6.44 10.34
N LEU A 35 3.41 -7.14 9.25
CA LEU A 35 4.32 -6.73 8.20
C LEU A 35 3.76 -7.08 6.83
N TYR A 36 3.73 -6.10 5.96
CA TYR A 36 3.35 -6.25 4.55
C TYR A 36 4.50 -5.85 3.64
N ALA A 37 4.58 -6.51 2.48
CA ALA A 37 5.44 -6.13 1.37
C ALA A 37 4.59 -5.77 0.16
N ARG A 38 4.92 -4.67 -0.49
CA ARG A 38 4.31 -4.21 -1.72
C ARG A 38 5.31 -4.39 -2.86
N THR A 39 4.86 -4.96 -3.97
CA THR A 39 5.63 -5.09 -5.21
C THR A 39 5.08 -4.16 -6.29
N ASP A 40 5.78 -4.02 -7.40
CA ASP A 40 5.32 -3.20 -8.53
C ASP A 40 4.31 -3.92 -9.44
N ILE A 41 4.43 -5.25 -9.60
CA ILE A 41 3.57 -6.04 -10.50
C ILE A 41 3.07 -7.36 -9.89
N GLY A 42 3.47 -7.71 -8.68
CA GLY A 42 3.13 -8.98 -8.03
C GLY A 42 2.15 -8.83 -6.88
N GLY A 43 1.58 -7.64 -6.68
CA GLY A 43 0.60 -7.39 -5.61
C GLY A 43 1.20 -7.12 -4.24
N VAL A 44 0.44 -7.44 -3.23
CA VAL A 44 0.78 -7.23 -1.82
C VAL A 44 0.87 -8.56 -1.10
N TYR A 45 1.83 -8.67 -0.20
CA TYR A 45 2.10 -9.86 0.60
C TYR A 45 2.08 -9.52 2.08
N ARG A 46 1.59 -10.45 2.92
CA ARG A 46 1.70 -10.40 4.37
C ARG A 46 2.72 -11.41 4.85
N TYR A 47 3.59 -11.02 5.79
CA TYR A 47 4.52 -11.95 6.41
C TYR A 47 3.86 -12.76 7.52
N GLU A 48 3.92 -14.07 7.43
CA GLU A 48 3.44 -15.02 8.44
C GLU A 48 4.63 -15.46 9.31
N TYR A 49 4.77 -14.89 10.49
CA TYR A 49 5.92 -15.10 11.37
C TYR A 49 6.08 -16.54 11.83
N GLU A 50 4.98 -17.24 12.12
CA GLU A 50 5.01 -18.64 12.54
C GLU A 50 5.52 -19.55 11.43
N LYS A 51 5.10 -19.31 10.20
CA LYS A 51 5.50 -20.07 9.02
C LYS A 51 6.80 -19.57 8.38
N LYS A 52 7.27 -18.38 8.80
CA LYS A 52 8.45 -17.69 8.26
C LYS A 52 8.38 -17.51 6.73
N CYS A 53 7.22 -17.21 6.20
CA CYS A 53 6.99 -17.04 4.77
C CYS A 53 6.09 -15.84 4.49
N TRP A 54 6.10 -15.40 3.24
CA TRP A 54 5.20 -14.42 2.72
C TRP A 54 3.97 -15.07 2.12
N LYS A 55 2.78 -14.61 2.52
CA LYS A 55 1.49 -15.00 1.94
C LYS A 55 1.07 -13.92 0.94
N SER A 56 0.80 -14.31 -0.30
CA SER A 56 0.16 -13.41 -1.27
C SER A 56 -1.28 -13.11 -0.84
N LEU A 57 -1.69 -11.86 -1.00
CA LEU A 57 -3.05 -11.40 -0.68
C LEU A 57 -3.96 -11.30 -1.91
N ILE A 58 -3.42 -11.56 -3.10
CA ILE A 58 -4.13 -11.35 -4.37
C ILE A 58 -4.08 -12.57 -5.30
N ASP A 59 -3.75 -13.76 -4.79
CA ASP A 59 -3.66 -14.98 -5.62
C ASP A 59 -5.00 -15.36 -6.27
N SER A 60 -6.12 -14.87 -5.73
CA SER A 60 -7.46 -15.10 -6.27
C SER A 60 -7.88 -14.09 -7.35
N VAL A 61 -7.05 -13.10 -7.65
CA VAL A 61 -7.38 -12.05 -8.63
C VAL A 61 -7.42 -12.64 -10.03
N SER A 62 -8.53 -12.41 -10.73
CA SER A 62 -8.72 -12.84 -12.11
C SER A 62 -7.97 -11.94 -13.10
N MET A 63 -7.76 -12.42 -14.33
CA MET A 63 -7.19 -11.58 -15.40
C MET A 63 -8.04 -10.35 -15.73
N ALA A 64 -9.36 -10.39 -15.46
CA ALA A 64 -10.23 -9.24 -15.63
C ALA A 64 -9.92 -8.13 -14.62
N ASP A 65 -9.36 -8.47 -13.47
CA ASP A 65 -9.01 -7.57 -12.39
C ASP A 65 -7.50 -7.40 -12.22
N ILE A 66 -6.73 -7.69 -13.26
CA ILE A 66 -5.25 -7.65 -13.24
C ILE A 66 -4.68 -6.33 -12.70
N SER A 67 -5.42 -5.24 -12.78
CA SER A 67 -5.02 -3.94 -12.21
C SER A 67 -4.75 -4.01 -10.70
N GLU A 68 -5.31 -4.98 -9.98
CA GLU A 68 -5.06 -5.19 -8.54
C GLU A 68 -3.65 -5.68 -8.26
N THR A 69 -3.02 -6.33 -9.24
CA THR A 69 -1.64 -6.82 -9.11
C THR A 69 -0.58 -5.72 -9.21
N PHE A 70 -1.00 -4.47 -9.49
CA PHE A 70 -0.12 -3.30 -9.66
C PHE A 70 -0.33 -2.27 -8.53
N PRO A 71 -0.01 -2.60 -7.27
CA PRO A 71 -0.18 -1.67 -6.16
C PRO A 71 0.85 -0.56 -6.21
N ILE A 72 0.40 0.69 -6.11
CA ILE A 72 1.28 1.86 -5.97
C ILE A 72 1.44 2.28 -4.51
N ALA A 73 0.44 2.01 -3.68
CA ALA A 73 0.46 2.42 -2.29
C ALA A 73 -0.30 1.43 -1.40
N CYS A 74 0.14 1.32 -0.15
CA CYS A 74 -0.58 0.67 0.93
C CYS A 74 -0.55 1.56 2.15
N ALA A 75 -1.58 1.48 2.99
CA ALA A 75 -1.64 2.14 4.28
C ALA A 75 -2.24 1.21 5.33
N LEU A 76 -1.82 1.40 6.58
CA LEU A 76 -2.33 0.71 7.75
C LEU A 76 -3.05 1.70 8.66
N ASP A 77 -4.13 1.26 9.29
CA ASP A 77 -4.82 2.04 10.30
C ASP A 77 -4.15 1.81 11.66
N GLU A 78 -3.61 2.86 12.26
CA GLU A 78 -2.92 2.76 13.57
C GLU A 78 -3.82 2.30 14.72
N LYS A 79 -5.14 2.49 14.60
CA LYS A 79 -6.12 2.14 15.63
C LYS A 79 -6.76 0.78 15.40
N LYS A 80 -6.76 0.30 14.14
CA LYS A 80 -7.35 -0.98 13.70
C LYS A 80 -6.30 -1.80 12.95
N PRO A 81 -5.49 -2.57 13.66
CA PRO A 81 -4.36 -3.31 13.08
C PRO A 81 -4.75 -4.29 11.99
N GLU A 82 -5.99 -4.78 12.03
CA GLU A 82 -6.58 -5.68 11.03
C GLU A 82 -6.87 -4.99 9.69
N ARG A 83 -6.88 -3.64 9.67
CA ARG A 83 -7.27 -2.87 8.49
C ARG A 83 -6.08 -2.57 7.60
N LEU A 84 -6.23 -2.93 6.32
CA LEU A 84 -5.26 -2.67 5.26
C LEU A 84 -5.97 -1.96 4.10
N TYR A 85 -5.35 -0.90 3.63
CA TYR A 85 -5.74 -0.18 2.43
C TYR A 85 -4.71 -0.37 1.32
N ILE A 86 -5.18 -0.60 0.08
CA ILE A 86 -4.33 -0.75 -1.09
C ILE A 86 -4.86 0.15 -2.21
N MET A 87 -3.96 0.90 -2.82
CA MET A 87 -4.21 1.66 -4.04
C MET A 87 -3.48 0.98 -5.20
N SER A 88 -4.20 0.57 -6.23
CA SER A 88 -3.65 -0.16 -7.37
C SER A 88 -4.22 0.31 -8.70
N GLY A 89 -3.55 0.00 -9.80
CA GLY A 89 -4.04 0.32 -11.13
C GLY A 89 -2.98 0.16 -12.22
N ILE A 90 -3.46 0.14 -13.46
CA ILE A 90 -2.65 0.15 -14.69
C ILE A 90 -3.11 1.32 -15.55
N ASN A 91 -2.18 2.18 -15.95
CA ASN A 91 -2.47 3.31 -16.85
C ASN A 91 -3.05 2.79 -18.17
N GLY A 92 -4.11 3.43 -18.63
CA GLY A 92 -4.83 3.04 -19.86
C GLY A 92 -5.92 2.00 -19.65
N GLN A 93 -6.08 1.43 -18.44
CA GLN A 93 -7.17 0.52 -18.11
C GLN A 93 -8.31 1.18 -17.32
N GLY A 94 -8.40 2.50 -17.36
CA GLY A 94 -9.45 3.27 -16.70
C GLY A 94 -9.06 3.76 -15.31
N TYR A 95 -9.99 3.74 -14.38
CA TYR A 95 -9.83 4.29 -13.04
C TYR A 95 -8.95 3.40 -12.15
N GLY A 96 -8.26 4.04 -11.20
CA GLY A 96 -7.58 3.31 -10.13
C GLY A 96 -8.57 2.52 -9.27
N LYS A 97 -8.05 1.52 -8.60
CA LYS A 97 -8.80 0.67 -7.67
C LYS A 97 -8.31 0.91 -6.25
N PHE A 98 -9.23 1.19 -5.36
CA PHE A 98 -8.99 1.30 -3.92
C PHE A 98 -9.59 0.08 -3.23
N SER A 99 -8.75 -0.69 -2.56
CA SER A 99 -9.11 -1.94 -1.90
C SER A 99 -8.97 -1.81 -0.39
N ILE A 100 -9.97 -2.24 0.35
CA ILE A 100 -10.05 -2.16 1.81
C ILE A 100 -10.21 -3.58 2.35
N SER A 101 -9.35 -3.98 3.27
CA SER A 101 -9.50 -5.18 4.07
C SER A 101 -9.71 -4.81 5.53
N GLU A 102 -10.61 -5.50 6.20
CA GLU A 102 -10.89 -5.38 7.65
C GLU A 102 -10.42 -6.64 8.40
N ASN A 103 -9.60 -7.49 7.76
CA ASN A 103 -9.18 -8.78 8.31
C ASN A 103 -7.77 -9.19 7.83
N TYR A 104 -6.82 -8.26 7.95
CA TYR A 104 -5.40 -8.49 7.62
C TYR A 104 -5.13 -8.90 6.16
N GLY A 105 -6.03 -8.55 5.22
CA GLY A 105 -5.90 -8.89 3.81
C GLY A 105 -6.47 -10.26 3.42
N GLU A 106 -7.28 -10.89 4.28
CA GLU A 106 -7.93 -12.16 3.92
C GLU A 106 -9.05 -11.96 2.89
N THR A 107 -9.76 -10.83 2.99
CA THR A 107 -10.80 -10.41 2.04
C THR A 107 -10.74 -8.92 1.79
N PHE A 108 -11.23 -8.48 0.63
CA PHE A 108 -11.24 -7.08 0.23
C PHE A 108 -12.60 -6.63 -0.28
N ILE A 109 -12.92 -5.36 0.04
CA ILE A 109 -13.94 -4.57 -0.65
C ILE A 109 -13.20 -3.65 -1.63
N HIS A 110 -13.65 -3.62 -2.89
CA HIS A 110 -13.01 -2.84 -3.94
C HIS A 110 -13.88 -1.67 -4.35
N LYS A 111 -13.27 -0.49 -4.50
CA LYS A 111 -13.91 0.75 -4.95
C LYS A 111 -13.13 1.32 -6.13
N LYS A 112 -13.86 1.83 -7.12
CA LYS A 112 -13.26 2.62 -8.21
C LYS A 112 -13.02 4.03 -7.71
N ILE A 113 -11.87 4.60 -8.08
CA ILE A 113 -11.54 5.98 -7.74
C ILE A 113 -11.33 6.80 -9.03
N PRO A 114 -11.67 8.10 -9.02
CA PRO A 114 -11.57 8.95 -10.20
C PRO A 114 -10.11 9.40 -10.49
N VAL A 115 -9.13 8.61 -10.14
CA VAL A 115 -7.70 8.93 -10.25
C VAL A 115 -7.02 7.90 -11.10
N THR A 116 -6.17 8.35 -12.02
CA THR A 116 -5.29 7.46 -12.78
C THR A 116 -4.16 6.95 -11.89
N VAL A 117 -4.03 5.65 -11.80
CA VAL A 117 -3.02 4.97 -11.00
C VAL A 117 -2.24 4.00 -11.87
N HIS A 118 -0.93 3.91 -11.65
CA HIS A 118 -0.10 2.90 -12.31
C HIS A 118 1.01 2.40 -11.38
N GLY A 119 0.88 1.18 -10.86
CA GLY A 119 1.79 0.61 -9.88
C GLY A 119 3.23 0.42 -10.37
N ASN A 120 3.44 0.34 -11.69
CA ASN A 120 4.76 0.09 -12.29
C ASN A 120 5.36 1.31 -13.03
N LEU A 121 4.94 2.54 -12.75
CA LEU A 121 5.59 3.74 -13.28
C LEU A 121 6.85 4.13 -12.50
N CYS A 122 7.63 5.06 -13.10
CA CYS A 122 8.75 5.72 -12.44
C CYS A 122 8.29 6.32 -11.10
N GLY A 123 9.15 6.24 -10.08
CA GLY A 123 8.81 6.71 -8.74
C GLY A 123 7.93 5.75 -7.92
N ARG A 124 7.68 4.51 -8.38
CA ARG A 124 6.92 3.50 -7.63
C ARG A 124 7.55 3.11 -6.29
N GLY A 125 8.85 3.28 -6.16
CA GLY A 125 9.61 3.02 -4.93
C GLY A 125 9.78 4.25 -4.03
N THR A 126 9.22 5.42 -4.37
CA THR A 126 9.37 6.64 -3.58
C THR A 126 8.29 6.73 -2.51
N GLY A 127 8.67 6.86 -1.25
CA GLY A 127 7.85 7.23 -0.10
C GLY A 127 6.49 6.54 0.06
N TYR A 128 5.76 6.94 1.08
CA TYR A 128 4.37 6.55 1.28
C TYR A 128 3.46 7.49 0.47
N ARG A 129 2.56 6.91 -0.33
CA ARG A 129 1.63 7.66 -1.17
C ARG A 129 0.19 7.62 -0.66
N LEU A 130 -0.10 6.77 0.30
CA LEU A 130 -1.40 6.63 0.93
C LEU A 130 -1.21 6.64 2.43
N VAL A 131 -1.96 7.49 3.13
CA VAL A 131 -1.92 7.58 4.58
C VAL A 131 -3.33 7.73 5.13
N VAL A 132 -3.55 7.17 6.33
CA VAL A 132 -4.76 7.37 7.13
C VAL A 132 -4.52 8.54 8.07
N ASP A 133 -5.49 9.43 8.20
CA ASP A 133 -5.41 10.53 9.18
C ASP A 133 -5.40 9.96 10.61
N LYS A 134 -4.47 10.45 11.43
CA LYS A 134 -4.30 9.94 12.82
C LYS A 134 -5.47 10.30 13.74
N LYS A 135 -6.22 11.35 13.42
CA LYS A 135 -7.34 11.83 14.22
C LYS A 135 -8.66 11.21 13.77
N ASP A 136 -8.83 11.07 12.45
CA ASP A 136 -10.05 10.56 11.83
C ASP A 136 -9.76 9.37 10.90
N GLU A 137 -10.13 8.18 11.32
CA GLU A 137 -9.91 6.92 10.58
C GLU A 137 -10.70 6.83 9.26
N ASN A 138 -11.67 7.72 9.03
CA ASN A 138 -12.41 7.80 7.77
C ASN A 138 -11.69 8.67 6.73
N THR A 139 -10.75 9.48 7.18
CA THR A 139 -9.99 10.38 6.32
C THR A 139 -8.68 9.74 5.87
N LEU A 140 -8.49 9.72 4.55
CA LEU A 140 -7.24 9.28 3.92
C LEU A 140 -6.78 10.32 2.90
N TYR A 141 -5.46 10.34 2.69
CA TYR A 141 -4.82 11.15 1.65
C TYR A 141 -4.05 10.24 0.70
N PHE A 142 -4.17 10.50 -0.59
CA PHE A 142 -3.46 9.78 -1.64
C PHE A 142 -2.67 10.75 -2.54
N ALA A 143 -1.35 10.58 -2.57
CA ALA A 143 -0.44 11.29 -3.44
C ALA A 143 -0.32 10.57 -4.79
N SER A 144 -1.09 11.00 -5.79
CA SER A 144 -1.04 10.43 -7.13
C SER A 144 0.29 10.75 -7.82
N GLN A 145 0.77 9.82 -8.65
CA GLN A 145 1.97 10.05 -9.45
C GLN A 145 1.75 11.11 -10.53
N LEU A 146 0.52 11.26 -11.03
CA LEU A 146 0.22 12.03 -12.23
C LEU A 146 -0.89 13.08 -12.03
N ASP A 147 -1.58 13.06 -10.89
CA ASP A 147 -2.85 13.77 -10.74
C ASP A 147 -3.01 14.45 -9.36
N GLY A 148 -1.89 14.85 -8.76
CA GLY A 148 -1.88 15.66 -7.54
C GLY A 148 -2.26 14.89 -6.27
N LEU A 149 -2.70 15.62 -5.25
CA LEU A 149 -3.08 15.13 -3.94
C LEU A 149 -4.59 14.97 -3.83
N TRP A 150 -5.03 13.80 -3.42
CA TRP A 150 -6.43 13.44 -3.26
C TRP A 150 -6.77 13.15 -1.80
N LYS A 151 -7.99 13.46 -1.41
CA LYS A 151 -8.51 13.24 -0.06
C LYS A 151 -9.86 12.55 -0.12
N THR A 152 -10.10 11.66 0.83
CA THR A 152 -11.42 11.12 1.16
C THR A 152 -11.70 11.39 2.63
N THR A 153 -12.97 11.55 3.01
CA THR A 153 -13.43 11.67 4.40
C THR A 153 -14.46 10.59 4.76
N ASP A 154 -14.68 9.64 3.86
CA ASP A 154 -15.67 8.57 3.96
C ASP A 154 -15.08 7.19 3.63
N ARG A 155 -13.79 7.00 3.92
CA ARG A 155 -13.05 5.75 3.64
C ARG A 155 -13.11 5.32 2.17
N GLY A 156 -13.00 6.32 1.27
CA GLY A 156 -12.87 6.08 -0.15
C GLY A 156 -14.17 5.85 -0.90
N ASP A 157 -15.34 6.19 -0.32
CA ASP A 157 -16.59 6.23 -1.08
C ASP A 157 -16.57 7.40 -2.07
N THR A 158 -16.05 8.55 -1.62
CA THR A 158 -15.82 9.71 -2.46
C THR A 158 -14.40 10.23 -2.31
N TRP A 159 -13.86 10.82 -3.38
CA TRP A 159 -12.53 11.40 -3.41
C TRP A 159 -12.59 12.79 -4.03
N GLU A 160 -11.92 13.76 -3.40
CA GLU A 160 -11.73 15.11 -3.89
C GLU A 160 -10.24 15.38 -4.16
N ARG A 161 -9.94 16.03 -5.27
CA ARG A 161 -8.60 16.54 -5.55
C ARG A 161 -8.37 17.83 -4.80
N LEU A 162 -7.31 17.90 -4.00
CA LEU A 162 -6.95 19.11 -3.30
C LEU A 162 -6.35 20.14 -4.28
N PRO A 163 -6.60 21.45 -4.06
CA PRO A 163 -6.21 22.52 -4.98
C PRO A 163 -4.71 22.86 -4.85
N LEU A 164 -3.85 21.89 -5.18
CA LEU A 164 -2.41 22.08 -5.30
C LEU A 164 -2.04 22.26 -6.76
N GLU A 165 -1.04 23.10 -7.05
CA GLU A 165 -0.56 23.34 -8.41
C GLU A 165 0.22 22.12 -8.95
N GLU A 166 0.90 21.38 -8.08
CA GLU A 166 1.69 20.23 -8.46
C GLU A 166 0.80 19.02 -8.77
N ASN A 167 1.05 18.41 -9.95
CA ASN A 167 0.40 17.17 -10.35
C ASN A 167 1.22 15.93 -9.95
N TYR A 168 2.55 16.07 -9.86
CA TYR A 168 3.44 14.95 -9.55
C TYR A 168 3.74 14.89 -8.07
N MET A 169 3.17 13.90 -7.39
CA MET A 169 3.42 13.66 -5.99
C MET A 169 4.37 12.48 -5.80
N THR A 170 5.27 12.57 -4.84
CA THR A 170 6.19 11.48 -4.49
C THR A 170 5.77 10.76 -3.23
N CYS A 171 5.27 11.48 -2.23
CA CYS A 171 4.81 10.93 -0.96
C CYS A 171 3.79 11.85 -0.28
N VAL A 172 3.13 11.33 0.74
CA VAL A 172 2.29 12.06 1.70
C VAL A 172 2.51 11.47 3.10
N TRP A 173 2.44 12.30 4.16
CA TRP A 173 2.66 11.90 5.56
C TRP A 173 2.11 12.93 6.57
#